data_87eaff25329be6978e71b91a3bb63315
#
_entry.id   87eaff25329be6978e71b91a3bb63315
#
_cell.length_a   1.000
_cell.length_b   1.000
_cell.length_c   1.000
_cell.angle_alpha   90.00
_cell.angle_beta   90.00
_cell.angle_gamma   90.00
#
_symmetry.space_group_name_H-M   'P 1'
#
loop_
_entity.id
_entity.type
_entity.pdbx_description
1 polymer ?
#
loop_
_entity_poly.entity_id
_entity_poly.type
_entity_poly.pdbx_seq_one_letter_code
_entity_poly.pdbx_strand_id
1 'polypeptide(L)'
;MEQTKYRCRLSRILVVRKTNFHLFGKKVKFAAVLLTASLLSSCVKDTLYDTPHPDRGAVTVSLTGLSADDNYVLDIDGKVADITGSPFTNPDLLNPGTHSMVIYNRAEGFTFDGRMARVNAPDGKSRADGASVIPLPGYLKTVSQEITVTADDTLRVNPVPRQRVRDLQLELEVTQGRPELIQSVTATLSGIAGIFDMEKGQTIGEPTSTVFSFTRDGSKLTADARLLGTMGTVQTLVLDIVFTDGGRTQRTEVDLTEALEDFNGDMTTAYRVTGTLETPSAWKKARAKLPAGKR
;
A
#
# COMPACT_ATOMS: atom_id res chain seq x y z
N MET A 1 -22.83 -6.77 27.47
CA MET A 1 -23.33 -6.01 28.64
C MET A 1 -23.79 -4.66 28.11
N GLU A 2 -25.09 -4.58 27.83
CA GLU A 2 -25.74 -3.43 27.20
C GLU A 2 -25.82 -2.29 28.20
N GLN A 3 -25.07 -1.20 27.97
CA GLN A 3 -25.26 0.04 28.74
C GLN A 3 -26.23 0.95 27.99
N THR A 4 -27.49 0.88 28.38
CA THR A 4 -28.53 1.80 27.92
C THR A 4 -28.34 3.17 28.60
N LYS A 5 -27.83 4.17 27.89
CA LYS A 5 -27.72 5.55 28.40
C LYS A 5 -29.08 6.26 28.25
N TYR A 6 -29.68 6.61 29.38
CA TYR A 6 -30.88 7.43 29.40
C TYR A 6 -30.53 8.93 29.53
N ARG A 7 -30.94 9.76 28.58
CA ARG A 7 -30.90 11.22 28.67
C ARG A 7 -32.34 11.77 28.84
N CYS A 8 -32.63 12.22 30.02
CA CYS A 8 -33.90 12.92 30.27
C CYS A 8 -33.69 14.42 29.99
N ARG A 9 -34.38 14.97 28.96
CA ARG A 9 -34.42 16.42 28.69
C ARG A 9 -35.55 17.03 29.52
N LEU A 10 -35.21 17.77 30.58
CA LEU A 10 -36.13 18.62 31.29
C LEU A 10 -36.47 19.85 30.42
N SER A 11 -37.65 19.86 29.79
CA SER A 11 -38.20 21.04 29.17
C SER A 11 -38.84 21.93 30.21
N ARG A 12 -38.49 23.19 30.14
CA ARG A 12 -38.86 24.40 30.90
C ARG A 12 -40.12 24.27 31.77
N ILE A 13 -39.90 24.46 33.08
CA ILE A 13 -40.95 24.68 34.07
C ILE A 13 -41.68 26.00 33.73
N LEU A 14 -42.92 25.89 33.33
CA LEU A 14 -43.82 27.04 33.20
C LEU A 14 -44.24 27.49 34.61
N VAL A 15 -43.71 28.63 35.08
CA VAL A 15 -44.14 29.24 36.34
C VAL A 15 -45.52 29.84 36.11
N VAL A 16 -46.55 29.13 36.56
CA VAL A 16 -47.90 29.68 36.61
C VAL A 16 -48.00 30.56 37.86
N ARG A 17 -48.10 31.90 37.65
CA ARG A 17 -48.41 32.85 38.67
C ARG A 17 -49.75 32.49 39.34
N LYS A 18 -49.79 32.47 40.67
CA LYS A 18 -50.98 32.33 41.46
C LYS A 18 -51.94 33.55 41.18
N THR A 19 -52.99 33.28 40.44
CA THR A 19 -54.18 34.13 40.49
C THR A 19 -55.20 33.45 41.39
N ASN A 20 -55.59 34.21 42.46
CA ASN A 20 -56.66 33.79 43.37
C ASN A 20 -57.97 33.70 42.61
N PHE A 21 -58.48 32.49 42.42
CA PHE A 21 -59.90 32.28 42.07
C PHE A 21 -60.55 31.53 43.24
N HIS A 22 -61.29 32.31 44.03
CA HIS A 22 -62.30 31.79 45.00
C HIS A 22 -63.54 31.39 44.21
N LEU A 23 -64.12 30.27 44.58
CA LEU A 23 -65.37 29.67 44.16
C LEU A 23 -65.36 28.90 42.81
N PHE A 24 -65.16 27.62 42.91
CA PHE A 24 -66.00 26.60 42.25
C PHE A 24 -65.65 25.19 42.82
N GLY A 25 -66.65 24.36 42.98
CA GLY A 25 -66.75 23.19 43.84
C GLY A 25 -65.69 22.11 43.68
N LYS A 26 -65.56 21.29 44.73
CA LYS A 26 -64.62 20.19 44.95
C LYS A 26 -64.42 19.18 43.76
N LYS A 27 -65.38 19.14 42.84
CA LYS A 27 -65.31 18.20 41.64
C LYS A 27 -64.38 18.67 40.53
N VAL A 28 -64.15 20.03 40.43
CA VAL A 28 -63.24 20.55 39.35
C VAL A 28 -61.77 20.39 39.74
N LYS A 29 -61.42 20.26 41.02
CA LYS A 29 -60.03 20.07 41.47
C LYS A 29 -59.53 18.69 41.20
N PHE A 30 -60.39 17.66 41.15
CA PHE A 30 -60.01 16.31 40.83
C PHE A 30 -59.72 16.11 39.30
N ALA A 31 -60.52 16.76 38.46
CA ALA A 31 -60.30 16.69 37.01
C ALA A 31 -59.02 17.39 36.55
N ALA A 32 -58.67 18.52 37.20
CA ALA A 32 -57.42 19.26 36.89
C ALA A 32 -56.18 18.50 37.34
N VAL A 33 -56.23 17.76 38.45
CA VAL A 33 -55.11 16.92 38.93
C VAL A 33 -54.93 15.66 38.06
N LEU A 34 -55.99 15.05 37.57
CA LEU A 34 -55.90 13.92 36.63
C LEU A 34 -55.35 14.34 35.25
N LEU A 35 -55.69 15.55 34.77
CA LEU A 35 -55.21 16.05 33.48
C LEU A 35 -53.72 16.44 33.50
N THR A 36 -53.20 16.87 34.67
CA THR A 36 -51.79 17.18 34.82
C THR A 36 -50.93 15.94 35.03
N ALA A 37 -51.49 14.85 35.57
CA ALA A 37 -50.77 13.57 35.73
C ALA A 37 -50.55 12.83 34.39
N SER A 38 -51.45 13.02 33.41
CA SER A 38 -51.32 12.41 32.08
C SER A 38 -50.32 13.12 31.15
N LEU A 39 -49.85 14.30 31.50
CA LEU A 39 -48.86 15.05 30.71
C LEU A 39 -47.39 14.73 31.11
N LEU A 40 -47.16 13.92 32.14
CA LEU A 40 -45.83 13.60 32.64
C LEU A 40 -45.30 12.24 32.19
N SER A 41 -46.06 11.49 31.40
CA SER A 41 -45.64 10.15 30.96
C SER A 41 -45.19 10.07 29.50
N SER A 42 -44.78 11.17 28.89
CA SER A 42 -44.10 11.11 27.59
C SER A 42 -42.56 11.07 27.80
N CYS A 43 -42.09 10.00 28.40
CA CYS A 43 -40.71 9.58 28.20
C CYS A 43 -40.63 8.93 26.83
N VAL A 44 -40.33 9.73 25.82
CA VAL A 44 -39.91 9.18 24.53
C VAL A 44 -38.57 8.49 24.76
N LYS A 45 -38.57 7.19 24.66
CA LYS A 45 -37.34 6.39 24.68
C LYS A 45 -36.67 6.61 23.31
N ASP A 46 -35.87 7.68 23.20
CA ASP A 46 -35.03 7.84 22.05
C ASP A 46 -33.94 6.74 22.09
N THR A 47 -34.03 5.81 21.19
CA THR A 47 -32.99 4.85 20.96
C THR A 47 -31.84 5.61 20.28
N LEU A 48 -30.73 5.79 21.00
CA LEU A 48 -29.52 6.38 20.42
C LEU A 48 -28.81 5.28 19.61
N TYR A 49 -28.61 5.53 18.36
CA TYR A 49 -27.85 4.68 17.46
C TYR A 49 -26.41 5.19 17.36
N ASP A 50 -25.45 4.29 17.24
CA ASP A 50 -24.02 4.63 17.08
C ASP A 50 -23.70 5.05 15.64
N THR A 51 -24.56 4.67 14.68
CA THR A 51 -24.46 5.09 13.29
C THR A 51 -25.74 5.79 12.81
N PRO A 52 -25.71 6.57 11.72
CA PRO A 52 -26.90 7.18 11.10
C PRO A 52 -27.95 6.15 10.64
N HIS A 53 -27.53 4.91 10.41
CA HIS A 53 -28.36 3.79 9.99
C HIS A 53 -28.14 2.60 10.93
N PRO A 54 -29.10 2.25 11.80
CA PRO A 54 -28.92 1.19 12.80
C PRO A 54 -28.82 -0.22 12.20
N ASP A 55 -29.12 -0.39 10.91
CA ASP A 55 -28.99 -1.62 10.15
C ASP A 55 -27.60 -1.80 9.47
N ARG A 56 -26.72 -0.81 9.61
CA ARG A 56 -25.39 -0.78 9.00
C ARG A 56 -24.31 -0.41 10.01
N GLY A 57 -23.07 -0.73 9.67
CA GLY A 57 -21.91 -0.36 10.49
C GLY A 57 -20.96 0.58 9.74
N ALA A 58 -20.21 1.34 10.51
CA ALA A 58 -19.14 2.21 10.02
C ALA A 58 -17.78 1.52 10.14
N VAL A 59 -16.81 1.92 9.31
CA VAL A 59 -15.40 1.48 9.39
C VAL A 59 -14.51 2.70 9.51
N THR A 60 -13.67 2.71 10.54
CA THR A 60 -12.65 3.74 10.75
C THR A 60 -11.27 3.08 10.71
N VAL A 61 -10.41 3.62 9.87
CA VAL A 61 -9.03 3.13 9.66
C VAL A 61 -8.06 4.13 10.28
N SER A 62 -7.12 3.64 11.09
CA SER A 62 -6.00 4.44 11.61
C SER A 62 -4.69 3.87 11.09
N LEU A 63 -4.00 4.60 10.22
CA LEU A 63 -2.69 4.21 9.72
C LEU A 63 -1.59 4.83 10.57
N THR A 64 -0.58 4.03 10.95
CA THR A 64 0.61 4.49 11.65
C THR A 64 1.79 4.60 10.68
N GLY A 65 2.66 5.60 10.89
CA GLY A 65 3.86 5.78 10.07
C GLY A 65 3.57 6.32 8.66
N LEU A 66 2.49 7.08 8.48
CA LEU A 66 2.21 7.79 7.23
C LEU A 66 3.32 8.80 6.94
N SER A 67 3.85 8.78 5.73
CA SER A 67 4.58 9.92 5.18
C SER A 67 3.57 10.92 4.61
N ALA A 68 3.88 12.22 4.68
CA ALA A 68 3.01 13.27 4.14
C ALA A 68 2.78 13.12 2.62
N ASP A 69 3.69 12.44 1.94
CA ASP A 69 3.66 12.21 0.49
C ASP A 69 2.97 10.90 0.09
N ASP A 70 2.61 10.04 1.05
CA ASP A 70 1.96 8.77 0.78
C ASP A 70 0.44 8.97 0.57
N ASN A 71 -0.02 8.96 -0.68
CA ASN A 71 -1.44 8.98 -1.04
C ASN A 71 -2.04 7.58 -0.90
N TYR A 72 -2.61 7.27 0.27
CA TYR A 72 -3.24 5.98 0.52
C TYR A 72 -4.67 5.91 0.02
N VAL A 73 -5.05 4.72 -0.37
CA VAL A 73 -6.38 4.35 -0.86
C VAL A 73 -6.92 3.21 0.00
N LEU A 74 -8.18 3.33 0.39
CA LEU A 74 -8.97 2.27 1.01
C LEU A 74 -9.89 1.66 -0.05
N ASP A 75 -9.81 0.36 -0.24
CA ASP A 75 -10.72 -0.42 -1.07
C ASP A 75 -11.45 -1.43 -0.18
N ILE A 76 -12.76 -1.32 -0.07
CA ILE A 76 -13.61 -2.31 0.60
C ILE A 76 -14.57 -2.89 -0.44
N ASP A 77 -14.44 -4.18 -0.72
CA ASP A 77 -15.25 -4.92 -1.70
C ASP A 77 -15.28 -4.26 -3.09
N GLY A 78 -14.16 -3.65 -3.51
CA GLY A 78 -14.05 -2.94 -4.80
C GLY A 78 -14.56 -1.50 -4.79
N LYS A 79 -15.05 -0.98 -3.65
CA LYS A 79 -15.36 0.44 -3.48
C LYS A 79 -14.14 1.17 -2.93
N VAL A 80 -13.73 2.18 -3.65
CA VAL A 80 -12.47 2.89 -3.42
C VAL A 80 -12.71 4.27 -2.82
N ALA A 81 -11.96 4.61 -1.76
CA ALA A 81 -11.93 5.93 -1.14
C ALA A 81 -10.49 6.37 -0.86
N ASP A 82 -10.17 7.65 -1.09
CA ASP A 82 -8.86 8.21 -0.75
C ASP A 82 -8.78 8.50 0.74
N ILE A 83 -7.71 8.02 1.40
CA ILE A 83 -7.45 8.26 2.81
C ILE A 83 -6.82 9.65 2.97
N THR A 84 -7.62 10.61 3.46
CA THR A 84 -7.21 12.02 3.59
C THR A 84 -6.63 12.38 4.95
N GLY A 85 -6.53 11.41 5.87
CA GLY A 85 -6.00 11.60 7.22
C GLY A 85 -6.04 10.32 8.05
N SER A 86 -5.55 10.39 9.29
CA SER A 86 -5.61 9.25 10.22
C SER A 86 -6.03 9.77 11.61
N PRO A 87 -7.17 9.30 12.18
CA PRO A 87 -8.07 8.28 11.64
C PRO A 87 -8.89 8.74 10.44
N PHE A 88 -9.22 7.83 9.52
CA PHE A 88 -10.09 8.02 8.38
C PHE A 88 -11.33 7.14 8.50
N THR A 89 -12.51 7.74 8.41
CA THR A 89 -13.76 6.98 8.41
C THR A 89 -14.26 6.81 6.98
N ASN A 90 -14.51 5.57 6.60
CA ASN A 90 -15.08 5.25 5.28
C ASN A 90 -16.40 6.01 5.08
N PRO A 91 -16.58 6.74 3.97
CA PRO A 91 -17.79 7.54 3.73
C PRO A 91 -19.05 6.67 3.62
N ASP A 92 -18.92 5.43 3.17
CA ASP A 92 -20.02 4.48 3.02
C ASP A 92 -20.18 3.61 4.27
N LEU A 93 -21.41 3.52 4.77
CA LEU A 93 -21.79 2.51 5.75
C LEU A 93 -21.93 1.15 5.08
N LEU A 94 -21.45 0.12 5.74
CA LEU A 94 -21.44 -1.26 5.21
C LEU A 94 -22.55 -2.10 5.84
N ASN A 95 -23.01 -3.10 5.11
CA ASN A 95 -23.92 -4.11 5.67
C ASN A 95 -23.17 -4.92 6.73
N PRO A 96 -23.85 -5.44 7.76
CA PRO A 96 -23.23 -6.39 8.69
C PRO A 96 -22.73 -7.63 7.96
N GLY A 97 -21.53 -8.11 8.36
CA GLY A 97 -20.91 -9.28 7.75
C GLY A 97 -19.43 -9.11 7.50
N THR A 98 -18.85 -10.05 6.75
CA THR A 98 -17.44 -10.06 6.39
C THR A 98 -17.22 -9.32 5.09
N HIS A 99 -16.21 -8.45 5.06
CA HIS A 99 -15.82 -7.63 3.92
C HIS A 99 -14.32 -7.80 3.66
N SER A 100 -13.91 -7.77 2.40
CA SER A 100 -12.50 -7.75 2.02
C SER A 100 -12.00 -6.31 1.95
N MET A 101 -10.98 -5.99 2.74
CA MET A 101 -10.37 -4.67 2.80
C MET A 101 -8.93 -4.72 2.29
N VAL A 102 -8.61 -3.85 1.33
CA VAL A 102 -7.25 -3.61 0.83
C VAL A 102 -6.91 -2.13 1.01
N ILE A 103 -5.71 -1.86 1.52
CA ILE A 103 -5.16 -0.50 1.59
C ILE A 103 -3.82 -0.50 0.87
N TYR A 104 -3.62 0.51 0.03
CA TYR A 104 -2.38 0.69 -0.73
C TYR A 104 -2.09 2.17 -0.98
N ASN A 105 -0.82 2.51 -1.19
CA ASN A 105 -0.45 3.85 -1.64
C ASN A 105 -0.40 3.91 -3.18
N ARG A 106 -0.70 5.08 -3.75
CA ARG A 106 -0.51 5.34 -5.19
C ARG A 106 0.96 5.60 -5.49
N ALA A 107 1.78 4.55 -5.43
CA ALA A 107 3.20 4.65 -5.72
C ALA A 107 3.47 5.08 -7.17
N GLU A 108 4.46 5.96 -7.36
CA GLU A 108 4.91 6.39 -8.68
C GLU A 108 5.40 5.20 -9.52
N GLY A 109 5.16 5.23 -10.83
CA GLY A 109 5.58 4.17 -11.73
C GLY A 109 4.71 2.92 -11.69
N PHE A 110 3.54 2.99 -11.06
CA PHE A 110 2.53 1.94 -11.06
C PHE A 110 1.24 2.39 -11.73
N THR A 111 0.60 1.45 -12.41
CA THR A 111 -0.79 1.53 -12.86
C THR A 111 -1.61 0.55 -12.03
N PHE A 112 -2.76 1.03 -11.53
CA PHE A 112 -3.66 0.24 -10.70
C PHE A 112 -4.91 -0.14 -11.51
N ASP A 113 -5.22 -1.44 -11.54
CA ASP A 113 -6.41 -1.99 -12.17
C ASP A 113 -7.13 -2.85 -11.13
N GLY A 114 -8.17 -2.29 -10.52
CA GLY A 114 -8.78 -2.85 -9.32
C GLY A 114 -7.72 -3.08 -8.24
N ARG A 115 -7.58 -4.32 -7.78
CA ARG A 115 -6.62 -4.74 -6.76
C ARG A 115 -5.28 -5.25 -7.33
N MET A 116 -5.01 -4.96 -8.60
CA MET A 116 -3.74 -5.29 -9.26
C MET A 116 -2.87 -4.04 -9.39
N ALA A 117 -1.65 -4.09 -8.89
CA ALA A 117 -0.62 -3.07 -9.10
C ALA A 117 0.36 -3.57 -10.17
N ARG A 118 0.51 -2.81 -11.27
CA ARG A 118 1.39 -3.14 -12.40
C ARG A 118 2.51 -2.12 -12.49
N VAL A 119 3.76 -2.57 -12.52
CA VAL A 119 4.90 -1.68 -12.80
C VAL A 119 4.81 -1.20 -14.25
N ASN A 120 4.95 0.10 -14.48
CA ASN A 120 4.83 0.69 -15.81
C ASN A 120 5.99 0.30 -16.73
N ALA A 121 5.74 0.33 -18.04
CA ALA A 121 6.80 0.25 -19.04
C ALA A 121 7.63 1.54 -19.09
N PRO A 122 8.86 1.53 -19.66
CA PRO A 122 9.73 2.72 -19.75
C PRO A 122 9.13 3.91 -20.49
N ASP A 123 8.14 3.69 -21.36
CA ASP A 123 7.40 4.75 -22.07
C ASP A 123 6.27 5.37 -21.22
N GLY A 124 6.14 4.98 -19.96
CA GLY A 124 5.12 5.44 -19.02
C GLY A 124 3.72 4.88 -19.25
N LYS A 125 3.55 3.97 -20.22
CA LYS A 125 2.26 3.32 -20.48
C LYS A 125 2.08 2.08 -19.62
N SER A 126 0.83 1.66 -19.50
CA SER A 126 0.52 0.35 -18.91
C SER A 126 1.20 -0.75 -19.71
N ARG A 127 1.90 -1.63 -19.00
CA ARG A 127 2.71 -2.69 -19.61
C ARG A 127 1.84 -3.70 -20.37
N ALA A 128 2.21 -4.01 -21.62
CA ALA A 128 1.78 -5.22 -22.30
C ALA A 128 2.55 -6.43 -21.72
N ASP A 129 1.94 -7.62 -21.75
CA ASP A 129 2.59 -8.84 -21.27
C ASP A 129 3.96 -9.06 -21.96
N GLY A 130 5.00 -9.35 -21.17
CA GLY A 130 6.36 -9.56 -21.65
C GLY A 130 7.20 -8.28 -21.89
N ALA A 131 6.62 -7.08 -21.81
CA ALA A 131 7.40 -5.85 -21.96
C ALA A 131 8.30 -5.57 -20.73
N SER A 132 9.43 -4.88 -20.96
CA SER A 132 10.28 -4.40 -19.86
C SER A 132 9.55 -3.41 -18.98
N VAL A 133 9.93 -3.36 -17.69
CA VAL A 133 9.43 -2.40 -16.72
C VAL A 133 10.47 -1.33 -16.40
N ILE A 134 10.03 -0.19 -15.85
CA ILE A 134 10.93 0.86 -15.36
C ILE A 134 11.86 0.35 -14.28
N PRO A 135 13.13 0.81 -14.20
CA PRO A 135 14.10 0.31 -13.23
C PRO A 135 13.92 0.84 -11.82
N LEU A 136 13.23 1.96 -11.62
CA LEU A 136 13.09 2.65 -10.33
C LEU A 136 11.63 3.03 -10.03
N PRO A 137 10.70 2.05 -9.92
CA PRO A 137 9.34 2.35 -9.47
C PRO A 137 9.36 2.89 -8.04
N GLY A 138 8.31 3.62 -7.64
CA GLY A 138 8.11 4.07 -6.27
C GLY A 138 7.91 2.89 -5.31
N TYR A 139 7.99 3.15 -4.00
CA TYR A 139 7.77 2.11 -2.99
C TYR A 139 6.27 1.84 -2.84
N LEU A 140 5.81 0.74 -3.42
CA LEU A 140 4.45 0.23 -3.20
C LEU A 140 4.34 -0.33 -1.78
N LYS A 141 3.35 0.14 -1.02
CA LYS A 141 3.02 -0.35 0.32
C LYS A 141 1.56 -0.83 0.31
N THR A 142 1.32 -2.05 0.77
CA THR A 142 -0.03 -2.66 0.75
C THR A 142 -0.32 -3.44 2.02
N VAL A 143 -1.60 -3.50 2.38
CA VAL A 143 -2.14 -4.45 3.36
C VAL A 143 -3.49 -4.94 2.89
N SER A 144 -3.75 -6.24 3.06
CA SER A 144 -5.04 -6.87 2.80
C SER A 144 -5.46 -7.64 4.04
N GLN A 145 -6.72 -7.52 4.41
CA GLN A 145 -7.33 -8.28 5.50
C GLN A 145 -8.85 -8.37 5.34
N GLU A 146 -9.44 -9.43 5.89
CA GLU A 146 -10.88 -9.49 6.10
C GLU A 146 -11.26 -8.71 7.36
N ILE A 147 -12.40 -7.99 7.29
CA ILE A 147 -12.99 -7.26 8.41
C ILE A 147 -14.43 -7.72 8.62
N THR A 148 -14.88 -7.76 9.87
CA THR A 148 -16.27 -8.10 10.20
C THR A 148 -16.97 -6.86 10.75
N VAL A 149 -18.00 -6.41 10.05
CA VAL A 149 -18.80 -5.24 10.40
C VAL A 149 -20.06 -5.67 11.15
N THR A 150 -20.38 -4.96 12.23
CA THR A 150 -21.58 -5.16 13.03
C THR A 150 -22.55 -4.01 12.80
N ALA A 151 -23.86 -4.30 12.82
CA ALA A 151 -24.90 -3.27 12.73
C ALA A 151 -24.81 -2.30 13.90
N ASP A 152 -25.09 -1.02 13.62
CA ASP A 152 -25.10 0.08 14.59
C ASP A 152 -23.81 0.22 15.42
N ASP A 153 -22.66 -0.17 14.82
CA ASP A 153 -21.35 -0.08 15.46
C ASP A 153 -20.31 0.54 14.51
N THR A 154 -19.23 1.02 15.08
CA THR A 154 -18.07 1.51 14.34
C THR A 154 -16.87 0.61 14.56
N LEU A 155 -16.56 -0.20 13.55
CA LEU A 155 -15.34 -1.01 13.53
C LEU A 155 -14.11 -0.09 13.39
N ARG A 156 -13.16 -0.21 14.32
CA ARG A 156 -11.88 0.50 14.27
C ARG A 156 -10.76 -0.47 13.97
N VAL A 157 -10.02 -0.23 12.88
CA VAL A 157 -8.90 -1.07 12.44
C VAL A 157 -7.62 -0.24 12.35
N ASN A 158 -6.49 -0.88 12.71
CA ASN A 158 -5.17 -0.26 12.67
C ASN A 158 -4.23 -1.10 11.76
N PRO A 159 -4.47 -1.13 10.45
CA PRO A 159 -3.66 -1.91 9.54
C PRO A 159 -2.28 -1.30 9.35
N VAL A 160 -1.27 -2.15 9.08
CA VAL A 160 0.11 -1.73 8.83
C VAL A 160 0.48 -2.12 7.40
N PRO A 161 0.47 -1.18 6.44
CA PRO A 161 0.91 -1.44 5.08
C PRO A 161 2.37 -1.88 5.03
N ARG A 162 2.65 -2.95 4.29
CA ARG A 162 4.00 -3.50 4.12
C ARG A 162 4.57 -3.09 2.77
N GLN A 163 5.86 -2.76 2.74
CA GLN A 163 6.58 -2.47 1.51
C GLN A 163 6.66 -3.71 0.61
N ARG A 164 6.47 -3.49 -0.71
CA ARG A 164 6.45 -4.53 -1.75
C ARG A 164 7.50 -4.34 -2.82
N VAL A 165 8.27 -3.28 -2.75
CA VAL A 165 9.35 -2.95 -3.68
C VAL A 165 10.64 -2.86 -2.88
N ARG A 166 11.68 -3.55 -3.34
CA ARG A 166 13.00 -3.58 -2.69
C ARG A 166 14.05 -2.95 -3.57
N ASP A 167 14.97 -2.20 -2.97
CA ASP A 167 16.16 -1.73 -3.65
C ASP A 167 17.11 -2.89 -3.93
N LEU A 168 17.61 -2.95 -5.16
CA LEU A 168 18.71 -3.79 -5.59
C LEU A 168 19.92 -2.92 -5.90
N GLN A 169 21.01 -3.11 -5.19
CA GLN A 169 22.28 -2.43 -5.39
C GLN A 169 23.29 -3.41 -5.98
N LEU A 170 23.79 -3.09 -7.17
CA LEU A 170 24.81 -3.88 -7.86
C LEU A 170 26.14 -3.15 -7.81
N GLU A 171 27.19 -3.84 -7.41
CA GLU A 171 28.57 -3.33 -7.39
C GLU A 171 29.50 -4.33 -8.08
N LEU A 172 30.14 -3.91 -9.16
CA LEU A 172 31.09 -4.72 -9.92
C LEU A 172 32.46 -4.06 -9.87
N GLU A 173 33.50 -4.84 -9.51
CA GLU A 173 34.90 -4.40 -9.57
C GLU A 173 35.54 -4.89 -10.86
N VAL A 174 36.06 -3.98 -11.67
CA VAL A 174 36.81 -4.34 -12.88
C VAL A 174 38.22 -4.78 -12.46
N THR A 175 38.47 -6.08 -12.46
CA THR A 175 39.73 -6.70 -11.97
C THR A 175 40.78 -6.89 -13.05
N GLN A 176 40.38 -6.92 -14.32
CA GLN A 176 41.28 -7.06 -15.46
C GLN A 176 40.86 -6.14 -16.59
N GLY A 177 41.83 -5.70 -17.40
CA GLY A 177 41.60 -4.83 -18.55
C GLY A 177 41.86 -3.37 -18.25
N ARG A 178 41.10 -2.49 -18.93
CA ARG A 178 41.29 -1.05 -18.91
C ARG A 178 39.96 -0.37 -18.58
N PRO A 179 39.60 -0.26 -17.29
CA PRO A 179 38.32 0.34 -16.88
C PRO A 179 38.15 1.77 -17.39
N GLU A 180 39.23 2.53 -17.56
CA GLU A 180 39.22 3.88 -18.11
C GLU A 180 38.69 3.97 -19.55
N LEU A 181 38.70 2.88 -20.29
CA LEU A 181 38.13 2.81 -21.66
C LEU A 181 36.64 2.48 -21.67
N ILE A 182 36.03 2.12 -20.56
CA ILE A 182 34.59 1.89 -20.49
C ILE A 182 33.88 3.24 -20.64
N GLN A 183 33.12 3.40 -21.71
CA GLN A 183 32.29 4.56 -21.98
C GLN A 183 30.92 4.47 -21.28
N SER A 184 30.26 3.33 -21.43
CA SER A 184 28.98 3.05 -20.78
C SER A 184 28.78 1.55 -20.55
N VAL A 185 28.00 1.22 -19.53
CA VAL A 185 27.53 -0.13 -19.26
C VAL A 185 26.03 -0.06 -19.04
N THR A 186 25.30 -0.76 -19.90
CA THR A 186 23.85 -0.93 -19.78
C THR A 186 23.56 -2.37 -19.37
N ALA A 187 22.68 -2.55 -18.43
CA ALA A 187 22.29 -3.85 -17.94
C ALA A 187 20.81 -4.13 -18.25
N THR A 188 20.53 -5.38 -18.62
CA THR A 188 19.17 -5.92 -18.67
C THR A 188 19.08 -7.04 -17.64
N LEU A 189 18.23 -6.88 -16.64
CA LEU A 189 17.91 -7.91 -15.65
C LEU A 189 16.56 -8.53 -15.98
N SER A 190 16.52 -9.84 -16.19
CA SER A 190 15.31 -10.62 -16.45
C SER A 190 14.96 -11.51 -15.25
N GLY A 191 13.77 -12.15 -15.29
CA GLY A 191 13.31 -13.00 -14.19
C GLY A 191 12.78 -12.20 -13.00
N ILE A 192 12.17 -11.05 -13.24
CA ILE A 192 11.61 -10.18 -12.21
C ILE A 192 10.09 -10.08 -12.33
N ALA A 193 9.43 -9.73 -11.23
CA ALA A 193 7.99 -9.54 -11.17
C ALA A 193 7.58 -8.16 -11.70
N GLY A 194 6.50 -8.12 -12.47
CA GLY A 194 5.92 -6.88 -12.99
C GLY A 194 4.52 -6.58 -12.47
N ILE A 195 3.87 -7.51 -11.79
CA ILE A 195 2.49 -7.39 -11.31
C ILE A 195 2.37 -7.92 -9.89
N PHE A 196 1.64 -7.20 -9.05
CA PHE A 196 1.33 -7.58 -7.68
C PHE A 196 -0.18 -7.63 -7.46
N ASP A 197 -0.68 -8.78 -7.01
CA ASP A 197 -2.06 -8.95 -6.53
C ASP A 197 -2.12 -8.47 -5.07
N MET A 198 -2.71 -7.30 -4.86
CA MET A 198 -2.75 -6.65 -3.54
C MET A 198 -3.70 -7.37 -2.58
N GLU A 199 -4.70 -8.08 -3.09
CA GLU A 199 -5.63 -8.87 -2.28
C GLU A 199 -4.96 -10.14 -1.75
N LYS A 200 -4.27 -10.90 -2.63
CA LYS A 200 -3.57 -12.12 -2.26
C LYS A 200 -2.20 -11.86 -1.64
N GLY A 201 -1.67 -10.64 -1.78
CA GLY A 201 -0.38 -10.25 -1.24
C GLY A 201 0.82 -10.93 -1.92
N GLN A 202 0.72 -11.26 -3.21
CA GLN A 202 1.74 -11.99 -3.98
C GLN A 202 1.95 -11.42 -5.38
N THR A 203 3.12 -11.66 -5.94
CA THR A 203 3.42 -11.37 -7.34
C THR A 203 2.76 -12.41 -8.26
N ILE A 204 2.29 -11.95 -9.42
CA ILE A 204 1.58 -12.78 -10.41
C ILE A 204 2.03 -12.45 -11.84
N GLY A 205 1.59 -13.25 -12.80
CA GLY A 205 1.87 -13.08 -14.24
C GLY A 205 3.17 -13.73 -14.67
N GLU A 206 3.64 -13.35 -15.86
CA GLU A 206 4.89 -13.86 -16.42
C GLU A 206 6.09 -13.04 -15.95
N PRO A 207 7.28 -13.69 -15.83
CA PRO A 207 8.52 -12.97 -15.56
C PRO A 207 8.78 -11.89 -16.61
N THR A 208 9.33 -10.77 -16.17
CA THR A 208 9.68 -9.65 -17.04
C THR A 208 11.15 -9.24 -16.87
N SER A 209 11.53 -8.13 -17.48
CA SER A 209 12.88 -7.58 -17.39
C SER A 209 12.85 -6.07 -17.10
N THR A 210 13.97 -5.55 -16.64
CA THR A 210 14.21 -4.09 -16.53
C THR A 210 15.57 -3.75 -17.09
N VAL A 211 15.73 -2.50 -17.56
CA VAL A 211 16.96 -2.00 -18.14
C VAL A 211 17.44 -0.79 -17.34
N PHE A 212 18.71 -0.81 -16.94
CA PHE A 212 19.34 0.27 -16.19
C PHE A 212 20.81 0.42 -16.58
N SER A 213 21.44 1.54 -16.18
CA SER A 213 22.84 1.81 -16.49
C SER A 213 23.71 1.77 -15.24
N PHE A 214 24.96 1.35 -15.42
CA PHE A 214 25.98 1.47 -14.38
C PHE A 214 26.67 2.82 -14.45
N THR A 215 26.96 3.37 -13.28
CA THR A 215 27.86 4.51 -13.10
C THR A 215 29.26 3.97 -12.79
N ARG A 216 30.29 4.54 -13.45
CA ARG A 216 31.68 4.14 -13.25
C ARG A 216 32.42 5.16 -12.38
N ASP A 217 33.12 4.67 -11.36
CA ASP A 217 34.08 5.42 -10.56
C ASP A 217 35.39 4.61 -10.46
N GLY A 218 36.40 5.03 -11.22
CA GLY A 218 37.64 4.27 -11.35
C GLY A 218 37.42 2.88 -11.95
N SER A 219 37.75 1.86 -11.17
CA SER A 219 37.52 0.43 -11.49
C SER A 219 36.15 -0.08 -11.03
N LYS A 220 35.39 0.72 -10.29
CA LYS A 220 34.09 0.38 -9.71
C LYS A 220 32.96 0.74 -10.65
N LEU A 221 32.01 -0.18 -10.82
CA LEU A 221 30.76 0.02 -11.53
C LEU A 221 29.62 -0.19 -10.53
N THR A 222 28.74 0.79 -10.37
CA THR A 222 27.58 0.71 -9.47
C THR A 222 26.29 0.97 -10.21
N ALA A 223 25.24 0.25 -9.86
CA ALA A 223 23.90 0.48 -10.38
C ALA A 223 22.86 0.20 -9.30
N ASP A 224 21.78 0.97 -9.34
CA ASP A 224 20.61 0.82 -8.49
C ASP A 224 19.40 0.47 -9.35
N ALA A 225 18.58 -0.45 -8.85
CA ALA A 225 17.26 -0.75 -9.37
C ALA A 225 16.29 -0.99 -8.21
N ARG A 226 14.99 -0.88 -8.47
CA ARG A 226 13.93 -1.26 -7.52
C ARG A 226 13.06 -2.32 -8.16
N LEU A 227 12.89 -3.42 -7.45
CA LEU A 227 12.16 -4.57 -7.97
C LEU A 227 10.95 -4.87 -7.08
N LEU A 228 9.84 -5.21 -7.72
CA LEU A 228 8.65 -5.75 -7.07
C LEU A 228 8.90 -7.16 -6.49
N GLY A 229 9.94 -7.81 -6.97
CA GLY A 229 10.42 -9.12 -6.56
C GLY A 229 11.08 -9.84 -7.71
N THR A 230 11.71 -10.99 -7.42
CA THR A 230 12.13 -11.97 -8.41
C THR A 230 10.98 -12.90 -8.77
N MET A 231 10.94 -13.39 -10.02
CA MET A 231 9.92 -14.29 -10.53
C MET A 231 10.50 -15.27 -11.53
N GLY A 232 9.93 -16.49 -11.57
CA GLY A 232 10.45 -17.56 -12.39
C GLY A 232 11.63 -18.29 -11.75
N THR A 233 12.26 -19.19 -12.50
CA THR A 233 13.31 -20.07 -12.01
C THR A 233 14.74 -19.57 -12.32
N VAL A 234 14.86 -18.55 -13.17
CA VAL A 234 16.15 -18.01 -13.62
C VAL A 234 16.10 -16.49 -13.61
N GLN A 235 17.13 -15.88 -13.02
CA GLN A 235 17.39 -14.44 -13.05
C GLN A 235 18.69 -14.20 -13.82
N THR A 236 18.58 -13.55 -14.98
CA THR A 236 19.74 -13.31 -15.84
C THR A 236 20.06 -11.84 -15.94
N LEU A 237 21.32 -11.46 -15.70
CA LEU A 237 21.85 -10.12 -15.94
C LEU A 237 22.69 -10.12 -17.22
N VAL A 238 22.27 -9.35 -18.19
CA VAL A 238 23.02 -9.11 -19.43
C VAL A 238 23.65 -7.73 -19.35
N LEU A 239 24.98 -7.66 -19.50
CA LEU A 239 25.75 -6.42 -19.53
C LEU A 239 26.17 -6.12 -20.97
N ASP A 240 25.78 -4.98 -21.50
CA ASP A 240 26.23 -4.41 -22.75
C ASP A 240 27.21 -3.27 -22.45
N ILE A 241 28.52 -3.52 -22.72
CA ILE A 241 29.62 -2.63 -22.39
C ILE A 241 30.09 -1.95 -23.69
N VAL A 242 30.14 -0.62 -23.70
CA VAL A 242 30.67 0.18 -24.82
C VAL A 242 32.00 0.79 -24.40
N PHE A 243 33.00 0.71 -25.29
CA PHE A 243 34.33 1.24 -25.05
C PHE A 243 34.62 2.48 -25.92
N THR A 244 35.40 3.42 -25.39
CA THR A 244 35.78 4.68 -26.06
C THR A 244 36.68 4.47 -27.28
N ASP A 245 37.45 3.37 -27.31
CA ASP A 245 38.38 3.07 -28.39
C ASP A 245 37.69 2.46 -29.63
N GLY A 246 37.16 3.29 -30.48
CA GLY A 246 36.49 2.89 -31.71
C GLY A 246 35.06 2.40 -31.54
N GLY A 247 34.40 2.67 -30.44
CA GLY A 247 32.99 2.31 -30.17
C GLY A 247 32.75 0.77 -30.11
N ARG A 248 33.75 0.03 -29.72
CA ARG A 248 33.65 -1.44 -29.59
C ARG A 248 32.68 -1.78 -28.47
N THR A 249 31.98 -2.88 -28.65
CA THR A 249 31.00 -3.37 -27.67
C THR A 249 31.34 -4.76 -27.20
N GLN A 250 30.98 -5.05 -25.96
CA GLN A 250 31.07 -6.39 -25.40
C GLN A 250 29.80 -6.71 -24.67
N ARG A 251 29.27 -7.90 -24.89
CA ARG A 251 28.11 -8.46 -24.21
C ARG A 251 28.52 -9.59 -23.31
N THR A 252 28.09 -9.53 -22.04
CA THR A 252 28.33 -10.55 -21.04
C THR A 252 27.02 -10.91 -20.36
N GLU A 253 26.79 -12.21 -20.23
CA GLU A 253 25.62 -12.75 -19.55
C GLU A 253 26.04 -13.41 -18.24
N VAL A 254 25.27 -13.15 -17.16
CA VAL A 254 25.54 -13.64 -15.82
C VAL A 254 24.26 -14.19 -15.21
N ASP A 255 24.31 -15.41 -14.70
CA ASP A 255 23.24 -16.00 -13.91
C ASP A 255 23.29 -15.41 -12.49
N LEU A 256 22.21 -14.76 -12.08
CA LEU A 256 22.01 -14.19 -10.74
C LEU A 256 21.04 -15.00 -9.88
N THR A 257 20.59 -16.15 -10.34
CA THR A 257 19.55 -16.93 -9.67
C THR A 257 19.90 -17.23 -8.20
N GLU A 258 21.10 -17.76 -7.96
CA GLU A 258 21.57 -18.04 -6.60
C GLU A 258 21.81 -16.75 -5.81
N ALA A 259 22.36 -15.71 -6.45
CA ALA A 259 22.64 -14.44 -5.80
C ALA A 259 21.37 -13.66 -5.38
N LEU A 260 20.23 -13.95 -5.99
CA LEU A 260 18.93 -13.30 -5.72
C LEU A 260 17.92 -14.25 -5.04
N GLU A 261 18.34 -15.43 -4.57
CA GLU A 261 17.45 -16.43 -3.95
C GLU A 261 16.63 -15.82 -2.79
N ASP A 262 17.27 -15.05 -1.92
CA ASP A 262 16.66 -14.42 -0.74
C ASP A 262 16.10 -13.02 -1.01
N PHE A 263 16.03 -12.58 -2.27
CA PHE A 263 15.62 -11.23 -2.61
C PHE A 263 14.21 -10.89 -2.09
N ASN A 264 13.27 -11.83 -2.17
CA ASN A 264 11.86 -11.64 -1.79
C ASN A 264 11.62 -11.73 -0.28
N GLY A 265 12.62 -11.93 0.55
CA GLY A 265 12.48 -12.08 2.00
C GLY A 265 12.14 -10.77 2.71
N ASP A 266 13.14 -9.93 2.99
CA ASP A 266 12.97 -8.62 3.62
C ASP A 266 12.93 -7.51 2.56
N MET A 267 11.74 -6.96 2.29
CA MET A 267 11.54 -5.93 1.26
C MET A 267 11.94 -4.52 1.72
N THR A 268 12.33 -4.35 2.99
CA THR A 268 12.62 -3.02 3.56
C THR A 268 14.10 -2.65 3.54
N THR A 269 14.97 -3.66 3.56
CA THR A 269 16.42 -3.48 3.52
C THR A 269 16.94 -3.64 2.10
N ALA A 270 17.78 -2.71 1.63
CA ALA A 270 18.40 -2.80 0.31
C ALA A 270 19.16 -4.11 0.15
N TYR A 271 18.96 -4.78 -1.00
CA TYR A 271 19.64 -6.01 -1.35
C TYR A 271 20.89 -5.69 -2.14
N ARG A 272 22.06 -6.10 -1.64
CA ARG A 272 23.34 -5.81 -2.28
C ARG A 272 23.95 -7.06 -2.91
N VAL A 273 24.31 -6.94 -4.18
CA VAL A 273 25.06 -7.96 -4.93
C VAL A 273 26.38 -7.35 -5.36
N THR A 274 27.48 -8.02 -5.00
CA THR A 274 28.84 -7.61 -5.39
C THR A 274 29.48 -8.65 -6.30
N GLY A 275 30.29 -8.22 -7.24
CA GLY A 275 30.95 -9.13 -8.17
C GLY A 275 32.20 -8.54 -8.80
N THR A 276 32.79 -9.29 -9.71
CA THR A 276 33.94 -8.86 -10.49
C THR A 276 33.64 -8.90 -11.96
N LEU A 277 34.20 -7.97 -12.72
CA LEU A 277 34.12 -7.89 -14.15
C LEU A 277 35.53 -7.93 -14.76
N GLU A 278 35.76 -8.83 -15.70
CA GLU A 278 36.99 -8.85 -16.50
C GLU A 278 36.70 -8.21 -17.86
N THR A 279 37.42 -7.16 -18.19
CA THR A 279 37.41 -6.54 -19.52
C THR A 279 38.65 -6.88 -20.31
N PRO A 280 38.65 -6.85 -21.65
CA PRO A 280 39.81 -7.22 -22.43
C PRO A 280 40.99 -6.27 -22.17
N SER A 281 42.13 -6.81 -21.80
CA SER A 281 43.41 -6.06 -21.82
C SER A 281 43.96 -5.94 -23.25
N ALA A 282 43.60 -6.90 -24.13
CA ALA A 282 43.88 -6.92 -25.54
C ALA A 282 42.80 -7.73 -26.25
N TRP A 283 41.58 -7.22 -26.37
CA TRP A 283 40.44 -7.73 -27.16
C TRP A 283 40.17 -9.25 -27.09
N LYS A 284 40.42 -9.89 -25.96
CA LYS A 284 39.88 -11.22 -25.63
C LYS A 284 38.59 -11.06 -24.84
N LYS A 285 37.59 -11.91 -25.09
CA LYS A 285 36.26 -11.85 -24.48
C LYS A 285 36.32 -11.62 -22.97
N ALA A 286 35.60 -10.60 -22.48
CA ALA A 286 35.40 -10.38 -21.04
C ALA A 286 34.56 -11.49 -20.41
N ARG A 287 34.80 -11.75 -19.15
CA ARG A 287 34.00 -12.65 -18.32
C ARG A 287 33.57 -11.88 -17.07
N ALA A 288 32.29 -11.88 -16.79
CA ALA A 288 31.78 -11.45 -15.47
C ALA A 288 31.73 -12.67 -14.55
N LYS A 289 32.22 -12.52 -13.34
CA LYS A 289 32.12 -13.54 -12.30
C LYS A 289 31.49 -12.89 -11.06
N LEU A 290 30.33 -13.37 -10.68
CA LEU A 290 29.70 -13.02 -9.41
C LEU A 290 29.99 -14.12 -8.39
N PRO A 291 30.17 -13.77 -7.10
CA PRO A 291 30.33 -14.78 -6.08
C PRO A 291 29.04 -15.57 -5.93
N ALA A 292 29.16 -16.89 -5.76
CA ALA A 292 28.08 -17.69 -5.22
C ALA A 292 27.64 -17.07 -3.89
N GLY A 293 26.33 -16.94 -3.71
CA GLY A 293 25.73 -16.26 -2.58
C GLY A 293 26.38 -16.70 -1.26
N LYS A 294 26.76 -15.74 -0.44
CA LYS A 294 27.14 -16.03 0.95
C LYS A 294 25.87 -16.24 1.75
N ARG A 295 25.75 -17.42 2.32
CA ARG A 295 24.80 -17.76 3.39
C ARG A 295 25.06 -16.94 4.65
#